data_2d2695cd02116869e6f29e8c11326672
#
_entry.id   2d2695cd02116869e6f29e8c11326672
#
_cell.length_a   1.000
_cell.length_b   1.000
_cell.length_c   1.000
_cell.angle_alpha   90.00
_cell.angle_beta   90.00
_cell.angle_gamma   90.00
#
_symmetry.space_group_name_H-M   'P 1'
#
loop_
_entity.id
_entity.type
_entity.pdbx_description
1 polymer ?
#
loop_
_entity_poly.entity_id
_entity_poly.type
_entity_poly.pdbx_seq_one_letter_code
_entity_poly.pdbx_strand_id
1 'polypeptide(L)'
;GAPDLYFSEFTNATGWVHAGDKAIGGRLVKTDDETRLVAQLWGAVPEDMAKLAVHCKELGFVGIDINMGCPDASAVKAGGGAGMIRTPELAAEMIAAAKTAGLPVSAKTRLGYSLVDEWRNWLTHILHQDVENLTVHLRTKKEMSKVPAHFELIPEIVALRDEIAPDTLLTINGDVEDREQGLKIVADNPGVDGVMIGRGIFHNPFAFEHEPATHYRDELLDLLRLQLDLYDKHSHLTNRPFDTLKRFFKIYVRDFTGAAELRDKLMHTKSTDEVRALLAND
;
A
#
# COMPACT_ATOMS: atom_id res chain seq x y z
N GLY A 1 7.30 14.56 -9.06
CA GLY A 1 8.07 13.56 -8.32
C GLY A 1 7.41 12.20 -8.36
N ALA A 2 8.19 11.16 -8.18
CA ALA A 2 7.72 9.79 -8.13
C ALA A 2 8.43 9.03 -7.00
N PRO A 3 7.81 8.04 -6.35
CA PRO A 3 8.48 7.17 -5.41
C PRO A 3 9.50 6.26 -6.12
N ASP A 4 10.42 5.68 -5.36
CA ASP A 4 11.38 4.69 -5.87
C ASP A 4 10.68 3.38 -6.24
N LEU A 5 9.68 2.97 -5.46
CA LEU A 5 8.84 1.79 -5.69
C LEU A 5 7.36 2.10 -5.48
N TYR A 6 6.52 1.41 -6.25
CA TYR A 6 5.08 1.38 -6.07
C TYR A 6 4.65 0.01 -5.56
N PHE A 7 3.57 -0.02 -4.79
CA PHE A 7 2.95 -1.25 -4.32
C PHE A 7 1.53 -1.35 -4.86
N SER A 8 1.17 -2.52 -5.39
CA SER A 8 -0.20 -2.76 -5.85
C SER A 8 -1.20 -2.74 -4.69
N GLU A 9 -2.50 -2.63 -4.99
CA GLU A 9 -3.53 -3.00 -4.02
C GLU A 9 -3.34 -4.47 -3.60
N PHE A 10 -3.46 -4.75 -2.29
CA PHE A 10 -3.20 -6.10 -1.78
C PHE A 10 -4.19 -7.14 -2.31
N THR A 11 -3.66 -8.22 -2.85
CA THR A 11 -4.39 -9.26 -3.56
C THR A 11 -4.48 -10.54 -2.75
N ASN A 12 -5.68 -11.13 -2.68
CA ASN A 12 -5.92 -12.39 -1.97
C ASN A 12 -5.43 -13.59 -2.78
N ALA A 13 -4.46 -14.35 -2.25
CA ALA A 13 -3.89 -15.50 -2.93
C ALA A 13 -4.90 -16.63 -3.12
N THR A 14 -5.61 -17.01 -2.08
CA THR A 14 -6.64 -18.07 -2.14
C THR A 14 -7.80 -17.67 -3.07
N GLY A 15 -8.22 -16.40 -3.01
CA GLY A 15 -9.24 -15.89 -3.93
C GLY A 15 -8.83 -16.01 -5.39
N TRP A 16 -7.58 -15.69 -5.70
CA TRP A 16 -7.06 -15.83 -7.06
C TRP A 16 -6.95 -17.30 -7.50
N VAL A 17 -6.42 -18.17 -6.65
CA VAL A 17 -6.29 -19.61 -6.98
C VAL A 17 -7.64 -20.26 -7.29
N HIS A 18 -8.70 -19.89 -6.56
CA HIS A 18 -10.02 -20.49 -6.75
C HIS A 18 -10.85 -19.88 -7.88
N ALA A 19 -10.68 -18.60 -8.19
CA ALA A 19 -11.56 -17.93 -9.14
C ALA A 19 -10.82 -16.99 -10.14
N GLY A 20 -9.49 -17.06 -10.17
CA GLY A 20 -8.65 -16.33 -11.13
C GLY A 20 -8.73 -14.81 -10.99
N ASP A 21 -8.36 -14.12 -12.07
CA ASP A 21 -8.25 -12.64 -12.09
C ASP A 21 -9.58 -11.94 -11.81
N LYS A 22 -10.72 -12.57 -12.08
CA LYS A 22 -12.04 -12.02 -11.76
C LYS A 22 -12.24 -11.81 -10.27
N ALA A 23 -11.76 -12.74 -9.43
CA ALA A 23 -11.91 -12.66 -7.97
C ALA A 23 -11.10 -11.51 -7.36
N ILE A 24 -10.02 -11.13 -7.98
CA ILE A 24 -9.11 -10.08 -7.49
C ILE A 24 -9.40 -8.70 -8.10
N GLY A 25 -10.39 -8.62 -9.00
CA GLY A 25 -10.89 -7.34 -9.52
C GLY A 25 -9.82 -6.51 -10.23
N GLY A 26 -8.95 -7.12 -11.02
CA GLY A 26 -7.92 -6.45 -11.81
C GLY A 26 -6.76 -5.86 -10.99
N ARG A 27 -6.56 -6.28 -9.72
CA ARG A 27 -5.48 -5.74 -8.87
C ARG A 27 -4.08 -6.06 -9.34
N LEU A 28 -3.92 -7.07 -10.20
CA LEU A 28 -2.63 -7.45 -10.79
C LEU A 28 -2.51 -7.01 -12.25
N VAL A 29 -3.50 -6.30 -12.79
CA VAL A 29 -3.36 -5.64 -14.09
C VAL A 29 -2.36 -4.51 -13.96
N LYS A 30 -1.32 -4.55 -14.79
CA LYS A 30 -0.31 -3.49 -14.90
C LYS A 30 -0.04 -3.18 -16.36
N THR A 31 0.48 -2.00 -16.62
CA THR A 31 0.92 -1.56 -17.94
C THR A 31 2.44 -1.64 -18.07
N ASP A 32 2.98 -1.59 -19.28
CA ASP A 32 4.42 -1.76 -19.53
C ASP A 32 5.28 -0.64 -18.93
N ASP A 33 4.69 0.54 -18.71
CA ASP A 33 5.34 1.68 -18.08
C ASP A 33 5.40 1.60 -16.54
N GLU A 34 4.65 0.68 -15.92
CA GLU A 34 4.70 0.41 -14.47
C GLU A 34 5.89 -0.51 -14.11
N THR A 35 7.11 -0.05 -14.39
CA THR A 35 8.34 -0.86 -14.29
C THR A 35 8.85 -1.07 -12.87
N ARG A 36 8.35 -0.29 -11.87
CA ARG A 36 8.78 -0.32 -10.47
C ARG A 36 7.66 -0.72 -9.52
N LEU A 37 6.83 -1.68 -9.94
CA LEU A 37 5.65 -2.11 -9.20
C LEU A 37 5.91 -3.44 -8.48
N VAL A 38 5.76 -3.44 -7.16
CA VAL A 38 5.78 -4.61 -6.28
C VAL A 38 4.37 -5.12 -6.09
N ALA A 39 4.15 -6.42 -6.22
CA ALA A 39 2.85 -7.04 -5.96
C ALA A 39 2.66 -7.22 -4.45
N GLN A 40 1.69 -6.53 -3.86
CA GLN A 40 1.32 -6.78 -2.47
C GLN A 40 0.27 -7.88 -2.39
N LEU A 41 0.60 -8.97 -1.69
CA LEU A 41 -0.22 -10.17 -1.56
C LEU A 41 -0.63 -10.42 -0.12
N TRP A 42 -1.76 -11.10 0.07
CA TRP A 42 -2.18 -11.58 1.38
C TRP A 42 -2.90 -12.93 1.27
N GLY A 43 -2.89 -13.68 2.34
CA GLY A 43 -3.54 -15.00 2.43
C GLY A 43 -3.14 -15.67 3.72
N ALA A 44 -3.53 -16.95 3.87
CA ALA A 44 -3.16 -17.81 4.99
C ALA A 44 -2.89 -19.26 4.53
N VAL A 45 -2.71 -19.47 3.23
CA VAL A 45 -2.42 -20.77 2.63
C VAL A 45 -1.12 -20.66 1.85
N PRO A 46 -0.01 -21.27 2.33
CA PRO A 46 1.30 -21.14 1.70
C PRO A 46 1.33 -21.60 0.24
N GLU A 47 0.66 -22.69 -0.11
CA GLU A 47 0.61 -23.21 -1.48
C GLU A 47 -0.06 -22.20 -2.46
N ASP A 48 -1.10 -21.50 -2.00
CA ASP A 48 -1.77 -20.48 -2.80
C ASP A 48 -0.87 -19.25 -2.97
N MET A 49 -0.13 -18.88 -1.92
CA MET A 49 0.86 -17.80 -1.97
C MET A 49 1.95 -18.10 -2.98
N ALA A 50 2.51 -19.32 -2.98
CA ALA A 50 3.53 -19.73 -3.93
C ALA A 50 3.05 -19.63 -5.38
N LYS A 51 1.83 -20.10 -5.67
CA LYS A 51 1.23 -20.03 -7.01
C LYS A 51 1.04 -18.59 -7.47
N LEU A 52 0.49 -17.74 -6.60
CA LEU A 52 0.25 -16.35 -6.95
C LEU A 52 1.57 -15.57 -7.11
N ALA A 53 2.57 -15.84 -6.29
CA ALA A 53 3.88 -15.20 -6.40
C ALA A 53 4.56 -15.53 -7.74
N VAL A 54 4.48 -16.79 -8.20
CA VAL A 54 4.98 -17.20 -9.53
C VAL A 54 4.21 -16.45 -10.63
N HIS A 55 2.90 -16.35 -10.54
CA HIS A 55 2.10 -15.60 -11.50
C HIS A 55 2.47 -14.11 -11.55
N CYS A 56 2.72 -13.47 -10.39
CA CYS A 56 3.19 -12.09 -10.35
C CYS A 56 4.54 -11.90 -11.06
N LYS A 57 5.46 -12.87 -10.94
CA LYS A 57 6.70 -12.86 -11.70
C LYS A 57 6.46 -12.90 -13.20
N GLU A 58 5.57 -13.76 -13.67
CA GLU A 58 5.19 -13.89 -15.08
C GLU A 58 4.59 -12.59 -15.62
N LEU A 59 3.83 -11.87 -14.79
CA LEU A 59 3.28 -10.55 -15.11
C LEU A 59 4.32 -9.42 -15.09
N GLY A 60 5.56 -9.69 -14.67
CA GLY A 60 6.65 -8.73 -14.66
C GLY A 60 6.64 -7.77 -13.46
N PHE A 61 6.09 -8.18 -12.31
CA PHE A 61 6.31 -7.48 -11.05
C PHE A 61 7.78 -7.61 -10.62
N VAL A 62 8.32 -6.56 -9.99
CA VAL A 62 9.75 -6.53 -9.59
C VAL A 62 10.00 -7.15 -8.21
N GLY A 63 8.97 -7.43 -7.44
CA GLY A 63 9.04 -8.04 -6.12
C GLY A 63 7.67 -8.42 -5.59
N ILE A 64 7.68 -9.16 -4.49
CA ILE A 64 6.49 -9.55 -3.74
C ILE A 64 6.55 -8.90 -2.36
N ASP A 65 5.46 -8.29 -1.92
CA ASP A 65 5.29 -7.79 -0.56
C ASP A 65 4.15 -8.55 0.13
N ILE A 66 4.38 -9.07 1.32
CA ILE A 66 3.36 -9.80 2.05
C ILE A 66 2.69 -8.87 3.06
N ASN A 67 1.38 -8.68 2.91
CA ASN A 67 0.59 -7.87 3.83
C ASN A 67 0.31 -8.64 5.13
N MET A 68 1.01 -8.26 6.19
CA MET A 68 0.86 -8.76 7.56
C MET A 68 0.37 -7.66 8.51
N GLY A 69 -0.22 -6.58 7.96
CA GLY A 69 -0.61 -5.40 8.75
C GLY A 69 -2.06 -4.94 8.55
N CYS A 70 -2.80 -5.45 7.57
CA CYS A 70 -4.19 -5.06 7.34
C CYS A 70 -5.06 -5.43 8.54
N PRO A 71 -5.74 -4.44 9.17
CA PRO A 71 -6.57 -4.71 10.36
C PRO A 71 -8.00 -5.12 10.01
N ASP A 72 -8.34 -5.25 8.73
CA ASP A 72 -9.69 -5.60 8.28
C ASP A 72 -10.17 -6.92 8.89
N ALA A 73 -11.39 -6.92 9.37
CA ALA A 73 -11.95 -8.06 10.09
C ALA A 73 -12.03 -9.33 9.22
N SER A 74 -12.29 -9.19 7.92
CA SER A 74 -12.38 -10.34 7.01
C SER A 74 -11.01 -10.95 6.74
N ALA A 75 -9.98 -10.13 6.54
CA ALA A 75 -8.60 -10.59 6.36
C ALA A 75 -8.07 -11.27 7.63
N VAL A 76 -8.31 -10.66 8.81
CA VAL A 76 -7.90 -11.21 10.11
C VAL A 76 -8.61 -12.52 10.41
N LYS A 77 -9.93 -12.62 10.13
CA LYS A 77 -10.71 -13.86 10.32
C LYS A 77 -10.21 -14.98 9.40
N ALA A 78 -9.75 -14.65 8.21
CA ALA A 78 -9.15 -15.59 7.28
C ALA A 78 -7.69 -15.99 7.64
N GLY A 79 -7.15 -15.50 8.75
CA GLY A 79 -5.77 -15.78 9.19
C GLY A 79 -4.69 -14.89 8.52
N GLY A 80 -5.08 -14.01 7.60
CA GLY A 80 -4.15 -13.11 6.90
C GLY A 80 -4.06 -11.72 7.53
N GLY A 81 -3.34 -10.80 6.84
CA GLY A 81 -3.13 -9.45 7.32
C GLY A 81 -2.54 -9.42 8.73
N ALA A 82 -3.03 -8.51 9.58
CA ALA A 82 -2.57 -8.43 10.97
C ALA A 82 -2.89 -9.68 11.82
N GLY A 83 -3.71 -10.61 11.32
CA GLY A 83 -3.97 -11.89 11.97
C GLY A 83 -2.70 -12.74 12.14
N MET A 84 -1.77 -12.65 11.19
CA MET A 84 -0.50 -13.39 11.20
C MET A 84 0.40 -13.05 12.40
N ILE A 85 0.24 -11.87 13.02
CA ILE A 85 1.00 -11.50 14.22
C ILE A 85 0.79 -12.52 15.36
N ARG A 86 -0.36 -13.21 15.36
CA ARG A 86 -0.70 -14.26 16.34
C ARG A 86 -0.30 -15.66 15.90
N THR A 87 0.19 -15.82 14.68
CA THR A 87 0.62 -17.08 14.10
C THR A 87 1.95 -16.90 13.37
N PRO A 88 3.06 -16.62 14.11
CA PRO A 88 4.37 -16.31 13.52
C PRO A 88 4.88 -17.43 12.61
N GLU A 89 4.63 -18.71 12.94
CA GLU A 89 5.02 -19.86 12.14
C GLU A 89 4.38 -19.80 10.75
N LEU A 90 3.08 -19.48 10.68
CA LEU A 90 2.40 -19.28 9.40
C LEU A 90 3.00 -18.12 8.61
N ALA A 91 3.38 -17.02 9.27
CA ALA A 91 4.05 -15.90 8.61
C ALA A 91 5.36 -16.35 7.95
N ALA A 92 6.17 -17.18 8.63
CA ALA A 92 7.39 -17.75 8.08
C ALA A 92 7.11 -18.66 6.87
N GLU A 93 6.10 -19.51 6.96
CA GLU A 93 5.67 -20.38 5.85
C GLU A 93 5.22 -19.56 4.63
N MET A 94 4.48 -18.47 4.85
CA MET A 94 4.03 -17.57 3.78
C MET A 94 5.20 -16.85 3.09
N ILE A 95 6.20 -16.39 3.86
CA ILE A 95 7.43 -15.80 3.31
C ILE A 95 8.20 -16.83 2.48
N ALA A 96 8.41 -18.02 3.03
CA ALA A 96 9.10 -19.11 2.34
C ALA A 96 8.39 -19.48 1.02
N ALA A 97 7.06 -19.55 1.04
CA ALA A 97 6.24 -19.83 -0.12
C ALA A 97 6.38 -18.73 -1.20
N ALA A 98 6.33 -17.45 -0.83
CA ALA A 98 6.51 -16.36 -1.76
C ALA A 98 7.90 -16.35 -2.41
N LYS A 99 8.95 -16.69 -1.66
CA LYS A 99 10.34 -16.78 -2.14
C LYS A 99 10.53 -17.82 -3.25
N THR A 100 9.66 -18.83 -3.36
CA THR A 100 9.75 -19.85 -4.42
C THR A 100 9.60 -19.26 -5.83
N ALA A 101 9.02 -18.07 -5.97
CA ALA A 101 8.96 -17.36 -7.24
C ALA A 101 10.33 -16.86 -7.71
N GLY A 102 11.33 -16.76 -6.82
CA GLY A 102 12.65 -16.22 -7.13
C GLY A 102 12.65 -14.70 -7.42
N LEU A 103 11.72 -13.97 -6.80
CA LEU A 103 11.69 -12.52 -6.72
C LEU A 103 12.10 -12.08 -5.32
N PRO A 104 12.59 -10.83 -5.13
CA PRO A 104 12.74 -10.22 -3.82
C PRO A 104 11.41 -10.26 -3.05
N VAL A 105 11.46 -10.64 -1.77
CA VAL A 105 10.27 -10.72 -0.92
C VAL A 105 10.40 -9.77 0.26
N SER A 106 9.44 -8.88 0.42
CA SER A 106 9.30 -7.97 1.55
C SER A 106 8.08 -8.32 2.41
N ALA A 107 8.05 -7.80 3.62
CA ALA A 107 6.90 -7.91 4.51
C ALA A 107 6.47 -6.53 5.02
N LYS A 108 5.16 -6.25 4.96
CA LYS A 108 4.58 -5.05 5.56
C LYS A 108 3.71 -5.42 6.74
N THR A 109 4.10 -4.95 7.94
CA THR A 109 3.45 -5.33 9.18
C THR A 109 3.17 -4.14 10.11
N ARG A 110 2.74 -4.44 11.34
CA ARG A 110 2.51 -3.53 12.45
C ARG A 110 3.37 -3.94 13.64
N LEU A 111 3.42 -3.09 14.68
CA LEU A 111 4.15 -3.36 15.92
C LEU A 111 3.64 -4.62 16.64
N GLY A 112 2.34 -4.84 16.63
CA GLY A 112 1.73 -5.95 17.32
C GLY A 112 0.24 -6.06 16.99
N TYR A 113 -0.41 -7.06 17.57
CA TYR A 113 -1.86 -7.26 17.44
C TYR A 113 -2.64 -6.39 18.44
N SER A 114 -2.31 -6.49 19.72
CA SER A 114 -3.04 -5.82 20.80
C SER A 114 -2.19 -4.84 21.60
N LEU A 115 -0.95 -5.18 21.90
CA LEU A 115 -0.05 -4.41 22.76
C LEU A 115 1.18 -3.97 21.97
N VAL A 116 1.69 -2.77 22.30
CA VAL A 116 2.89 -2.23 21.65
C VAL A 116 4.08 -3.14 21.92
N ASP A 117 4.25 -3.63 23.14
CA ASP A 117 5.39 -4.46 23.55
C ASP A 117 5.51 -5.79 22.81
N GLU A 118 4.47 -6.20 22.05
CA GLU A 118 4.54 -7.38 21.16
C GLU A 118 5.58 -7.20 20.03
N TRP A 119 5.96 -5.94 19.72
CA TRP A 119 6.76 -5.61 18.55
C TRP A 119 8.09 -6.35 18.50
N ARG A 120 8.81 -6.43 19.62
CA ARG A 120 10.16 -7.01 19.66
C ARG A 120 10.14 -8.48 19.23
N ASN A 121 9.30 -9.29 19.84
CA ASN A 121 9.17 -10.71 19.52
C ASN A 121 8.67 -10.92 18.07
N TRP A 122 7.69 -10.13 17.67
CA TRP A 122 7.11 -10.23 16.33
C TRP A 122 8.11 -9.86 15.23
N LEU A 123 8.77 -8.70 15.33
CA LEU A 123 9.75 -8.28 14.33
C LEU A 123 10.99 -9.17 14.32
N THR A 124 11.44 -9.66 15.48
CA THR A 124 12.51 -10.68 15.59
C THR A 124 12.17 -11.88 14.71
N HIS A 125 10.93 -12.38 14.82
CA HIS A 125 10.50 -13.55 14.05
C HIS A 125 10.53 -13.27 12.54
N ILE A 126 10.07 -12.11 12.09
CA ILE A 126 10.10 -11.75 10.66
C ILE A 126 11.53 -11.53 10.15
N LEU A 127 12.38 -10.86 10.91
CA LEU A 127 13.76 -10.59 10.53
C LEU A 127 14.56 -11.89 10.32
N HIS A 128 14.28 -12.94 11.09
CA HIS A 128 14.88 -14.27 10.86
C HIS A 128 14.43 -14.96 9.55
N GLN A 129 13.47 -14.40 8.84
CA GLN A 129 13.03 -14.95 7.55
C GLN A 129 13.80 -14.42 6.35
N ASP A 130 14.83 -13.60 6.55
CA ASP A 130 15.68 -13.06 5.49
C ASP A 130 14.83 -12.39 4.38
N VAL A 131 14.02 -11.41 4.77
CA VAL A 131 13.25 -10.59 3.84
C VAL A 131 14.09 -9.46 3.27
N GLU A 132 13.87 -9.07 2.02
CA GLU A 132 14.58 -7.96 1.37
C GLU A 132 14.30 -6.63 2.07
N ASN A 133 13.06 -6.40 2.47
CA ASN A 133 12.66 -5.19 3.17
C ASN A 133 11.56 -5.51 4.20
N LEU A 134 11.66 -4.89 5.36
CA LEU A 134 10.63 -4.90 6.40
C LEU A 134 10.01 -3.51 6.52
N THR A 135 8.74 -3.38 6.14
CA THR A 135 7.98 -2.15 6.37
C THR A 135 7.17 -2.25 7.66
N VAL A 136 7.44 -1.37 8.61
CA VAL A 136 6.76 -1.36 9.90
C VAL A 136 5.81 -0.16 10.01
N HIS A 137 4.51 -0.43 10.08
CA HIS A 137 3.54 0.58 10.51
C HIS A 137 3.61 0.71 12.03
N LEU A 138 4.04 1.88 12.50
CA LEU A 138 4.34 2.15 13.92
C LEU A 138 3.09 2.25 14.80
N ARG A 139 2.18 1.29 14.68
CA ARG A 139 0.98 1.09 15.50
C ARG A 139 0.64 -0.38 15.58
N THR A 140 -0.07 -0.78 16.63
CA THR A 140 -0.68 -2.12 16.71
C THR A 140 -1.92 -2.22 15.83
N LYS A 141 -2.41 -3.45 15.62
CA LYS A 141 -3.70 -3.69 14.96
C LYS A 141 -4.85 -3.08 15.75
N LYS A 142 -4.84 -3.17 17.08
CA LYS A 142 -5.89 -2.64 17.97
C LYS A 142 -5.98 -1.12 17.92
N GLU A 143 -4.86 -0.44 17.84
CA GLU A 143 -4.78 1.02 17.72
C GLU A 143 -5.32 1.52 16.39
N MET A 144 -5.24 0.73 15.33
CA MET A 144 -5.69 1.10 13.98
C MET A 144 -4.94 2.35 13.46
N SER A 145 -5.61 3.51 13.52
CA SER A 145 -5.08 4.85 13.23
C SER A 145 -5.64 5.89 14.22
N LYS A 146 -5.97 5.44 15.43
CA LYS A 146 -6.66 6.28 16.43
C LYS A 146 -5.72 6.99 17.39
N VAL A 147 -4.45 6.62 17.37
CA VAL A 147 -3.37 7.21 18.18
C VAL A 147 -2.26 7.67 17.23
N PRO A 148 -1.35 8.56 17.63
CA PRO A 148 -0.14 8.87 16.86
C PRO A 148 0.71 7.62 16.61
N ALA A 149 1.49 7.62 15.53
CA ALA A 149 2.48 6.57 15.27
C ALA A 149 3.61 6.64 16.32
N HIS A 150 4.08 5.48 16.76
CA HIS A 150 5.11 5.33 17.81
C HIS A 150 6.53 5.53 17.24
N PHE A 151 6.83 6.76 16.79
CA PHE A 151 8.15 7.09 16.23
C PHE A 151 9.29 6.92 17.22
N GLU A 152 9.02 7.02 18.52
CA GLU A 152 9.98 6.80 19.61
C GLU A 152 10.60 5.40 19.60
N LEU A 153 9.95 4.42 18.97
CA LEU A 153 10.46 3.04 18.88
C LEU A 153 11.46 2.83 17.74
N ILE A 154 11.60 3.78 16.81
CA ILE A 154 12.47 3.60 15.63
C ILE A 154 13.90 3.21 16.01
N PRO A 155 14.58 3.89 16.97
CA PRO A 155 15.96 3.54 17.31
C PRO A 155 16.11 2.09 17.80
N GLU A 156 15.13 1.59 18.56
CA GLU A 156 15.17 0.21 19.08
C GLU A 156 14.87 -0.82 17.96
N ILE A 157 13.98 -0.48 17.01
CA ILE A 157 13.68 -1.32 15.85
C ILE A 157 14.89 -1.39 14.91
N VAL A 158 15.58 -0.27 14.67
CA VAL A 158 16.84 -0.24 13.92
C VAL A 158 17.88 -1.14 14.59
N ALA A 159 18.10 -0.99 15.90
CA ALA A 159 19.06 -1.82 16.63
C ALA A 159 18.72 -3.32 16.54
N LEU A 160 17.45 -3.68 16.62
CA LEU A 160 17.00 -5.07 16.46
C LEU A 160 17.27 -5.60 15.04
N ARG A 161 16.99 -4.80 14.00
CA ARG A 161 17.25 -5.18 12.61
C ARG A 161 18.75 -5.37 12.39
N ASP A 162 19.59 -4.46 12.85
CA ASP A 162 21.04 -4.50 12.68
C ASP A 162 21.68 -5.71 13.39
N GLU A 163 21.09 -6.13 14.53
CA GLU A 163 21.53 -7.32 15.26
C GLU A 163 21.19 -8.62 14.52
N ILE A 164 20.00 -8.72 13.93
CA ILE A 164 19.45 -9.99 13.39
C ILE A 164 19.67 -10.11 11.88
N ALA A 165 19.40 -9.04 11.13
CA ALA A 165 19.35 -9.05 9.68
C ALA A 165 19.85 -7.71 9.11
N PRO A 166 21.15 -7.41 9.23
CA PRO A 166 21.73 -6.10 8.86
C PRO A 166 21.55 -5.77 7.37
N ASP A 167 21.36 -6.76 6.51
CA ASP A 167 21.13 -6.58 5.08
C ASP A 167 19.65 -6.33 4.72
N THR A 168 18.71 -6.57 5.65
CA THR A 168 17.30 -6.26 5.43
C THR A 168 17.06 -4.76 5.49
N LEU A 169 16.48 -4.18 4.44
CA LEU A 169 16.07 -2.78 4.43
C LEU A 169 14.93 -2.53 5.43
N LEU A 170 15.00 -1.42 6.17
CA LEU A 170 13.96 -1.02 7.11
C LEU A 170 13.20 0.20 6.60
N THR A 171 11.92 0.03 6.35
CA THR A 171 11.01 1.08 5.89
C THR A 171 10.00 1.44 6.99
N ILE A 172 9.87 2.72 7.28
CA ILE A 172 8.92 3.24 8.28
C ILE A 172 7.63 3.69 7.62
N ASN A 173 6.51 3.33 8.24
CA ASN A 173 5.16 3.71 7.80
C ASN A 173 4.32 4.16 9.00
N GLY A 174 3.32 5.00 8.75
CA GLY A 174 2.42 5.59 9.74
C GLY A 174 2.65 7.09 9.86
N ASP A 175 1.59 7.87 9.64
CA ASP A 175 1.58 9.34 9.69
C ASP A 175 2.65 10.05 8.86
N VAL A 176 3.17 9.39 7.83
CA VAL A 176 4.05 10.01 6.83
C VAL A 176 3.16 10.63 5.76
N GLU A 177 3.19 11.95 5.69
CA GLU A 177 2.29 12.74 4.83
C GLU A 177 2.85 12.94 3.42
N ASP A 178 4.15 13.26 3.34
CA ASP A 178 4.82 13.58 2.10
C ASP A 178 6.31 13.19 2.11
N ARG A 179 6.98 13.46 1.00
CA ARG A 179 8.40 13.17 0.80
C ARG A 179 9.30 13.99 1.72
N GLU A 180 8.99 15.25 1.98
CA GLU A 180 9.81 16.12 2.83
C GLU A 180 9.85 15.59 4.27
N GLN A 181 8.67 15.28 4.84
CA GLN A 181 8.58 14.64 6.14
C GLN A 181 9.27 13.27 6.15
N GLY A 182 9.12 12.50 5.08
CA GLY A 182 9.80 11.20 4.94
C GLY A 182 11.33 11.32 4.98
N LEU A 183 11.91 12.25 4.25
CA LEU A 183 13.34 12.52 4.26
C LEU A 183 13.83 12.97 5.64
N LYS A 184 13.03 13.78 6.35
CA LYS A 184 13.34 14.17 7.72
C LYS A 184 13.34 12.98 8.66
N ILE A 185 12.38 12.07 8.57
CA ILE A 185 12.35 10.84 9.39
C ILE A 185 13.62 10.01 9.16
N VAL A 186 14.04 9.82 7.92
CA VAL A 186 15.27 9.08 7.59
C VAL A 186 16.51 9.79 8.14
N ALA A 187 16.60 11.11 7.99
CA ALA A 187 17.74 11.90 8.48
C ALA A 187 17.86 11.88 10.02
N ASP A 188 16.72 11.95 10.71
CA ASP A 188 16.66 11.96 12.19
C ASP A 188 16.88 10.56 12.80
N ASN A 189 16.77 9.48 12.00
CA ASN A 189 16.86 8.10 12.47
C ASN A 189 17.86 7.29 11.62
N PRO A 190 19.18 7.42 11.85
CA PRO A 190 20.19 6.63 11.15
C PRO A 190 19.90 5.13 11.25
N GLY A 191 19.95 4.43 10.09
CA GLY A 191 19.61 3.01 9.98
C GLY A 191 18.19 2.76 9.44
N VAL A 192 17.38 3.80 9.31
CA VAL A 192 16.14 3.72 8.50
C VAL A 192 16.51 3.92 7.02
N ASP A 193 16.12 2.98 6.16
CA ASP A 193 16.46 3.00 4.73
C ASP A 193 15.43 3.76 3.88
N GLY A 194 14.19 3.87 4.38
CA GLY A 194 13.15 4.56 3.65
C GLY A 194 11.85 4.73 4.43
N VAL A 195 10.90 5.40 3.79
CA VAL A 195 9.53 5.56 4.31
C VAL A 195 8.49 5.12 3.30
N MET A 196 7.36 4.63 3.78
CA MET A 196 6.21 4.33 2.95
C MET A 196 5.09 5.32 3.22
N ILE A 197 4.70 6.09 2.19
CA ILE A 197 3.55 6.98 2.23
C ILE A 197 2.31 6.18 1.82
N GLY A 198 1.33 6.11 2.71
CA GLY A 198 0.04 5.44 2.42
C GLY A 198 -1.06 6.46 2.15
N ARG A 199 -1.83 6.78 3.19
CA ARG A 199 -2.97 7.70 3.09
C ARG A 199 -2.58 9.16 2.82
N GLY A 200 -1.32 9.54 3.02
CA GLY A 200 -0.81 10.87 2.70
C GLY A 200 -1.14 11.29 1.27
N ILE A 201 -1.02 10.38 0.30
CA ILE A 201 -1.33 10.67 -1.10
C ILE A 201 -2.80 11.01 -1.35
N PHE A 202 -3.74 10.61 -0.47
CA PHE A 202 -5.15 11.00 -0.55
C PHE A 202 -5.41 12.41 0.01
N HIS A 203 -4.48 12.91 0.81
CA HIS A 203 -4.48 14.28 1.32
C HIS A 203 -3.69 15.21 0.41
N ASN A 204 -2.62 14.70 -0.21
CA ASN A 204 -1.82 15.45 -1.16
C ASN A 204 -1.40 14.54 -2.33
N PRO A 205 -2.02 14.64 -3.52
CA PRO A 205 -1.63 13.85 -4.68
C PRO A 205 -0.23 14.19 -5.18
N PHE A 206 0.36 15.29 -4.73
CA PHE A 206 1.72 15.74 -5.02
C PHE A 206 2.72 15.36 -3.92
N ALA A 207 2.39 14.45 -3.01
CA ALA A 207 3.19 14.06 -1.84
C ALA A 207 4.63 13.61 -2.15
N PHE A 208 4.92 13.24 -3.39
CA PHE A 208 6.26 12.82 -3.83
C PHE A 208 7.04 13.89 -4.59
N GLU A 209 6.61 15.13 -4.60
CA GLU A 209 7.38 16.19 -5.24
C GLU A 209 8.73 16.43 -4.56
N HIS A 210 9.75 16.70 -5.38
CA HIS A 210 11.10 17.01 -4.89
C HIS A 210 11.17 18.40 -4.25
N GLU A 211 10.43 19.35 -4.82
CA GLU A 211 10.30 20.71 -4.33
C GLU A 211 8.81 20.96 -4.08
N PRO A 212 8.39 21.01 -2.79
CA PRO A 212 6.98 21.28 -2.48
C PRO A 212 6.51 22.59 -3.07
N ALA A 213 5.39 22.56 -3.77
CA ALA A 213 4.77 23.71 -4.39
C ALA A 213 3.32 23.90 -3.91
N THR A 214 2.79 25.10 -4.11
CA THR A 214 1.35 25.34 -3.92
C THR A 214 0.62 24.98 -5.19
N HIS A 215 -0.27 24.00 -5.10
CA HIS A 215 -1.10 23.56 -6.20
C HIS A 215 -2.49 24.16 -6.13
N TYR A 216 -2.98 24.57 -7.29
CA TYR A 216 -4.26 25.26 -7.43
C TYR A 216 -5.33 24.33 -8.03
N ARG A 217 -6.56 24.84 -8.02
CA ARG A 217 -7.75 24.14 -8.51
C ARG A 217 -7.54 23.46 -9.87
N ASP A 218 -6.98 24.16 -10.84
CA ASP A 218 -6.87 23.65 -12.21
C ASP A 218 -5.95 22.45 -12.31
N GLU A 219 -4.82 22.44 -11.58
CA GLU A 219 -3.90 21.29 -11.52
C GLU A 219 -4.55 20.07 -10.89
N LEU A 220 -5.33 20.27 -9.81
CA LEU A 220 -6.09 19.18 -9.17
C LEU A 220 -7.17 18.61 -10.11
N LEU A 221 -7.88 19.49 -10.83
CA LEU A 221 -8.88 19.06 -11.81
C LEU A 221 -8.25 18.37 -13.03
N ASP A 222 -7.04 18.75 -13.43
CA ASP A 222 -6.29 18.06 -14.49
C ASP A 222 -5.90 16.65 -14.08
N LEU A 223 -5.52 16.43 -12.80
CA LEU A 223 -5.32 15.07 -12.28
C LEU A 223 -6.62 14.25 -12.30
N LEU A 224 -7.76 14.86 -11.99
CA LEU A 224 -9.05 14.18 -12.13
C LEU A 224 -9.33 13.81 -13.59
N ARG A 225 -9.10 14.72 -14.55
CA ARG A 225 -9.26 14.44 -15.99
C ARG A 225 -8.35 13.29 -16.41
N LEU A 226 -7.09 13.31 -16.00
CA LEU A 226 -6.14 12.20 -16.24
C LEU A 226 -6.66 10.88 -15.67
N GLN A 227 -7.21 10.87 -14.45
CA GLN A 227 -7.79 9.65 -13.87
C GLN A 227 -8.96 9.10 -14.69
N LEU A 228 -9.83 10.00 -15.23
CA LEU A 228 -10.93 9.60 -16.10
C LEU A 228 -10.41 8.98 -17.41
N ASP A 229 -9.40 9.60 -18.02
CA ASP A 229 -8.79 9.11 -19.27
C ASP A 229 -8.14 7.72 -19.08
N LEU A 230 -7.42 7.54 -17.97
CA LEU A 230 -6.83 6.25 -17.62
C LEU A 230 -7.90 5.19 -17.32
N TYR A 231 -8.99 5.56 -16.65
CA TYR A 231 -10.11 4.65 -16.44
C TYR A 231 -10.72 4.21 -17.76
N ASP A 232 -11.07 5.13 -18.67
CA ASP A 232 -11.66 4.80 -19.94
C ASP A 232 -10.74 3.92 -20.80
N LYS A 233 -9.44 4.20 -20.76
CA LYS A 233 -8.42 3.42 -21.47
C LYS A 233 -8.28 1.99 -20.94
N HIS A 234 -8.38 1.78 -19.61
CA HIS A 234 -8.00 0.52 -18.96
C HIS A 234 -9.15 -0.23 -18.29
N SER A 235 -10.36 0.35 -18.18
CA SER A 235 -11.50 -0.26 -17.46
C SER A 235 -11.90 -1.63 -18.02
N HIS A 236 -11.74 -1.84 -19.33
CA HIS A 236 -12.02 -3.13 -19.99
C HIS A 236 -11.10 -4.26 -19.50
N LEU A 237 -9.89 -3.95 -18.99
CA LEU A 237 -8.95 -4.93 -18.45
C LEU A 237 -9.28 -5.30 -16.99
N THR A 238 -9.85 -4.36 -16.24
CA THR A 238 -10.06 -4.51 -14.79
C THR A 238 -11.49 -4.93 -14.43
N ASN A 239 -12.45 -4.74 -15.32
CA ASN A 239 -13.90 -4.91 -15.07
C ASN A 239 -14.40 -4.12 -13.82
N ARG A 240 -13.73 -3.04 -13.46
CA ARG A 240 -14.13 -2.21 -12.31
C ARG A 240 -15.26 -1.26 -12.75
N PRO A 241 -16.39 -1.25 -12.02
CA PRO A 241 -17.47 -0.33 -12.35
C PRO A 241 -17.07 1.12 -12.10
N PHE A 242 -17.64 2.05 -12.85
CA PHE A 242 -17.39 3.50 -12.74
C PHE A 242 -17.49 4.02 -11.31
N ASP A 243 -18.44 3.52 -10.52
CA ASP A 243 -18.64 3.95 -9.13
C ASP A 243 -17.39 3.78 -8.24
N THR A 244 -16.44 2.94 -8.63
CA THR A 244 -15.17 2.79 -7.90
C THR A 244 -14.29 4.04 -7.96
N LEU A 245 -14.49 4.92 -8.94
CA LEU A 245 -13.75 6.19 -9.05
C LEU A 245 -14.24 7.23 -8.05
N LYS A 246 -15.51 7.22 -7.67
CA LYS A 246 -16.14 8.25 -6.85
C LYS A 246 -15.44 8.46 -5.50
N ARG A 247 -14.90 7.39 -4.92
CA ARG A 247 -14.14 7.47 -3.65
C ARG A 247 -12.90 8.35 -3.75
N PHE A 248 -12.38 8.58 -4.96
CA PHE A 248 -11.19 9.37 -5.21
C PHE A 248 -11.49 10.83 -5.55
N PHE A 249 -12.71 11.19 -5.92
CA PHE A 249 -13.05 12.56 -6.31
C PHE A 249 -12.68 13.61 -5.25
N LYS A 250 -12.75 13.23 -3.97
CA LYS A 250 -12.35 14.10 -2.86
C LYS A 250 -10.85 14.42 -2.81
N ILE A 251 -10.03 13.68 -3.55
CA ILE A 251 -8.58 13.93 -3.63
C ILE A 251 -8.33 15.17 -4.47
N TYR A 252 -9.09 15.34 -5.54
CA TYR A 252 -8.90 16.35 -6.56
C TYR A 252 -9.82 17.56 -6.37
N VAL A 253 -11.05 17.35 -5.89
CA VAL A 253 -12.06 18.40 -5.76
C VAL A 253 -12.11 18.84 -4.31
N ARG A 254 -11.18 19.74 -3.92
CA ARG A 254 -11.04 20.24 -2.55
C ARG A 254 -10.25 21.56 -2.52
N ASP A 255 -10.31 22.22 -1.39
CA ASP A 255 -9.49 23.40 -1.04
C ASP A 255 -9.67 24.59 -1.98
N PHE A 256 -10.82 24.67 -2.68
CA PHE A 256 -11.25 25.84 -3.46
C PHE A 256 -12.73 26.15 -3.26
N THR A 257 -13.12 27.38 -3.60
CA THR A 257 -14.53 27.82 -3.47
C THR A 257 -15.42 27.00 -4.40
N GLY A 258 -16.54 26.47 -3.88
CA GLY A 258 -17.46 25.61 -4.64
C GLY A 258 -17.09 24.12 -4.66
N ALA A 259 -15.94 23.71 -4.10
CA ALA A 259 -15.51 22.32 -4.13
C ALA A 259 -16.51 21.33 -3.51
N ALA A 260 -17.21 21.72 -2.45
CA ALA A 260 -18.23 20.87 -1.81
C ALA A 260 -19.42 20.62 -2.74
N GLU A 261 -19.90 21.66 -3.40
CA GLU A 261 -21.05 21.58 -4.33
C GLU A 261 -20.67 20.79 -5.57
N LEU A 262 -19.46 21.01 -6.12
CA LEU A 262 -18.96 20.22 -7.25
C LEU A 262 -18.84 18.75 -6.87
N ARG A 263 -18.25 18.42 -5.71
CA ARG A 263 -18.18 17.02 -5.26
C ARG A 263 -19.55 16.37 -5.15
N ASP A 264 -20.53 17.08 -4.59
CA ASP A 264 -21.90 16.54 -4.48
C ASP A 264 -22.45 16.20 -5.87
N LYS A 265 -22.35 17.12 -6.84
CA LYS A 265 -22.75 16.84 -8.22
C LYS A 265 -22.02 15.64 -8.82
N LEU A 266 -20.70 15.56 -8.65
CA LEU A 266 -19.88 14.47 -9.16
C LEU A 266 -20.26 13.10 -8.55
N MET A 267 -20.65 13.04 -7.29
CA MET A 267 -21.10 11.80 -6.65
C MET A 267 -22.38 11.23 -7.26
N HIS A 268 -23.19 12.05 -7.95
CA HIS A 268 -24.43 11.64 -8.62
C HIS A 268 -24.23 11.22 -10.08
N THR A 269 -23.04 11.41 -10.68
CA THR A 269 -22.74 11.00 -12.05
C THR A 269 -22.71 9.47 -12.18
N LYS A 270 -22.92 8.99 -13.42
CA LYS A 270 -22.97 7.56 -13.75
C LYS A 270 -21.93 7.14 -14.79
N SER A 271 -21.20 8.11 -15.35
CA SER A 271 -20.16 7.87 -16.35
C SER A 271 -19.07 8.92 -16.30
N THR A 272 -17.93 8.63 -16.93
CA THR A 272 -16.82 9.56 -17.12
C THR A 272 -17.23 10.78 -17.95
N ASP A 273 -18.12 10.60 -18.95
CA ASP A 273 -18.63 11.69 -19.78
C ASP A 273 -19.46 12.68 -18.98
N GLU A 274 -20.31 12.21 -18.06
CA GLU A 274 -21.08 13.09 -17.17
C GLU A 274 -20.15 13.89 -16.24
N VAL A 275 -19.06 13.27 -15.74
CA VAL A 275 -18.05 13.98 -14.96
C VAL A 275 -17.39 15.08 -15.79
N ARG A 276 -16.94 14.75 -17.02
CA ARG A 276 -16.33 15.74 -17.93
C ARG A 276 -17.26 16.91 -18.26
N ALA A 277 -18.54 16.61 -18.49
CA ALA A 277 -19.54 17.64 -18.77
C ALA A 277 -19.72 18.61 -17.58
N LEU A 278 -19.69 18.12 -16.34
CA LEU A 278 -19.72 18.97 -15.16
C LEU A 278 -18.44 19.82 -15.05
N LEU A 279 -17.27 19.21 -15.25
CA LEU A 279 -15.98 19.93 -15.17
C LEU A 279 -15.78 20.97 -16.28
N ALA A 280 -16.50 20.88 -17.39
CA ALA A 280 -16.45 21.86 -18.48
C ALA A 280 -17.33 23.10 -18.20
N ASN A 281 -18.31 22.98 -17.31
CA ASN A 281 -19.29 24.03 -16.99
C ASN A 281 -19.02 24.71 -15.63
N ASP A 282 -17.97 24.30 -14.93
CA ASP A 282 -17.57 24.78 -13.62
C ASP A 282 -16.33 25.69 -13.71
#